data_c1629ccfe7f8a6ad24c2a34ee0d10fed
#
_entry.id   c1629ccfe7f8a6ad24c2a34ee0d10fed
#
_cell.length_a   1.000
_cell.length_b   1.000
_cell.length_c   1.000
_cell.angle_alpha   90.00
_cell.angle_beta   90.00
_cell.angle_gamma   90.00
#
_symmetry.space_group_name_H-M   'P 1'
#
loop_
_entity.id
_entity.type
_entity.pdbx_description
1 polymer ?
#
loop_
_entity_poly.entity_id
_entity_poly.type
_entity_poly.pdbx_seq_one_letter_code
_entity_poly.pdbx_strand_id
1 'polypeptide(L)'
;AISSWAWTAGFSEIHLLNKGRVNHRAQEQARIEEKGNTLIWQEVSQDPENRVIAFGTHPYCLQFPCNVESYKDITSPWGNVELVNSPEAFETYMAYAKTDYVYAEAGYLGPGSWEWSLDLLRELIRRGSLTDLFFENGNMLARVSDTEVPEEEAQNNLEMFEREYLFYDAEAQ
;
A
#
# COMPACT_ATOMS: atom_id res chain seq x y z
N ALA A 1 -34.23 8.47 -27.30
CA ALA A 1 -32.86 8.36 -26.75
C ALA A 1 -32.94 8.49 -25.23
N ILE A 2 -32.73 7.41 -24.54
CA ILE A 2 -32.57 7.44 -23.07
C ILE A 2 -31.28 8.18 -22.81
N SER A 3 -31.36 9.29 -22.09
CA SER A 3 -30.18 10.10 -21.79
C SER A 3 -29.18 9.27 -20.97
N SER A 4 -27.90 9.47 -21.17
CA SER A 4 -26.84 8.84 -20.37
C SER A 4 -27.05 9.02 -18.86
N TRP A 5 -27.75 10.08 -18.48
CA TRP A 5 -28.14 10.38 -17.10
C TRP A 5 -29.14 9.35 -16.53
N ALA A 6 -30.14 8.94 -17.32
CA ALA A 6 -31.11 7.92 -16.86
C ALA A 6 -30.45 6.54 -16.69
N TRP A 7 -29.45 6.22 -17.50
CA TRP A 7 -28.63 5.02 -17.37
C TRP A 7 -27.81 5.03 -16.07
N THR A 8 -27.14 6.14 -15.80
CA THR A 8 -26.30 6.30 -14.59
C THR A 8 -27.16 6.25 -13.32
N ALA A 9 -28.35 6.90 -13.34
CA ALA A 9 -29.27 6.87 -12.19
C ALA A 9 -29.83 5.46 -11.95
N GLY A 10 -30.24 4.75 -13.01
CA GLY A 10 -30.74 3.37 -12.90
C GLY A 10 -29.67 2.40 -12.39
N PHE A 11 -28.44 2.55 -12.83
CA PHE A 11 -27.32 1.74 -12.32
C PHE A 11 -27.03 2.03 -10.85
N SER A 12 -27.10 3.30 -10.43
CA SER A 12 -26.93 3.69 -9.04
C SER A 12 -28.04 3.15 -8.14
N GLU A 13 -29.29 3.16 -8.61
CA GLU A 13 -30.42 2.58 -7.85
C GLU A 13 -30.30 1.05 -7.72
N ILE A 14 -29.96 0.35 -8.79
CA ILE A 14 -29.73 -1.11 -8.76
C ILE A 14 -28.56 -1.43 -7.83
N HIS A 15 -27.52 -0.64 -7.84
CA HIS A 15 -26.38 -0.80 -6.95
C HIS A 15 -26.75 -0.54 -5.48
N LEU A 16 -27.57 0.48 -5.21
CA LEU A 16 -28.08 0.79 -3.88
C LEU A 16 -29.05 -0.28 -3.37
N LEU A 17 -29.92 -0.82 -4.23
CA LEU A 17 -30.83 -1.90 -3.89
C LEU A 17 -30.10 -3.22 -3.60
N ASN A 18 -29.05 -3.51 -4.34
CA ASN A 18 -28.19 -4.65 -4.05
C ASN A 18 -27.38 -4.43 -2.77
N LYS A 19 -26.94 -3.20 -2.49
CA LYS A 19 -26.28 -2.83 -1.24
C LYS A 19 -27.14 -3.08 0.00
N GLY A 20 -28.46 -2.87 -0.08
CA GLY A 20 -29.38 -3.13 1.03
C GLY A 20 -29.62 -4.62 1.32
N ARG A 21 -29.24 -5.53 0.41
CA ARG A 21 -29.43 -6.97 0.55
C ARG A 21 -28.18 -7.74 0.97
N VAL A 22 -27.03 -7.11 0.88
CA VAL A 22 -25.76 -7.74 1.22
C VAL A 22 -25.20 -7.07 2.45
N ASN A 23 -24.82 -7.86 3.44
CA ASN A 23 -24.16 -7.36 4.63
C ASN A 23 -22.80 -6.75 4.24
N HIS A 24 -22.78 -5.44 4.03
CA HIS A 24 -21.62 -4.69 3.59
C HIS A 24 -20.39 -4.95 4.46
N ARG A 25 -20.60 -4.99 5.80
CA ARG A 25 -19.52 -5.24 6.75
C ARG A 25 -18.91 -6.63 6.57
N ALA A 26 -19.74 -7.65 6.31
CA ALA A 26 -19.23 -9.00 6.10
C ALA A 26 -18.45 -9.11 4.78
N GLN A 27 -18.83 -8.36 3.74
CA GLN A 27 -18.08 -8.33 2.48
C GLN A 27 -16.77 -7.56 2.62
N GLU A 28 -16.78 -6.45 3.33
CA GLU A 28 -15.55 -5.70 3.64
C GLU A 28 -14.60 -6.56 4.46
N GLN A 29 -15.10 -7.20 5.51
CA GLN A 29 -14.31 -8.10 6.33
C GLN A 29 -13.75 -9.27 5.51
N ALA A 30 -14.56 -9.90 4.66
CA ALA A 30 -14.09 -10.98 3.79
C ALA A 30 -13.00 -10.54 2.82
N ARG A 31 -13.06 -9.31 2.30
CA ARG A 31 -12.01 -8.76 1.42
C ARG A 31 -10.71 -8.50 2.17
N ILE A 32 -10.80 -7.99 3.40
CA ILE A 32 -9.63 -7.77 4.26
C ILE A 32 -8.96 -9.11 4.57
N GLU A 33 -9.77 -10.13 4.91
CA GLU A 33 -9.29 -11.49 5.17
C GLU A 33 -8.72 -12.16 3.91
N GLU A 34 -9.38 -11.98 2.75
CA GLU A 34 -8.90 -12.48 1.45
C GLU A 34 -7.53 -11.90 1.08
N LYS A 35 -7.30 -10.63 1.39
CA LYS A 35 -6.00 -9.98 1.20
C LYS A 35 -4.95 -10.41 2.23
N GLY A 36 -5.36 -11.05 3.31
CA GLY A 36 -4.48 -11.50 4.38
C GLY A 36 -3.78 -10.34 5.11
N ASN A 37 -4.43 -9.18 5.19
CA ASN A 37 -3.85 -7.98 5.79
C ASN A 37 -4.70 -7.41 6.96
N THR A 38 -5.28 -8.27 7.74
CA THR A 38 -6.21 -7.91 8.84
C THR A 38 -5.54 -7.06 9.92
N LEU A 39 -4.33 -7.43 10.34
CA LEU A 39 -3.58 -6.68 11.35
C LEU A 39 -3.02 -5.37 10.79
N ILE A 40 -2.55 -5.39 9.53
CA ILE A 40 -2.14 -4.18 8.80
C ILE A 40 -3.32 -3.22 8.73
N TRP A 41 -4.52 -3.72 8.41
CA TRP A 41 -5.74 -2.91 8.38
C TRP A 41 -6.05 -2.27 9.73
N GLN A 42 -5.90 -3.04 10.84
CA GLN A 42 -6.10 -2.53 12.19
C GLN A 42 -5.11 -1.41 12.53
N GLU A 43 -3.85 -1.55 12.13
CA GLU A 43 -2.83 -0.54 12.38
C GLU A 43 -3.14 0.77 11.65
N VAL A 44 -3.39 0.72 10.35
CA VAL A 44 -3.68 1.94 9.57
C VAL A 44 -5.04 2.57 9.92
N SER A 45 -5.93 1.80 10.55
CA SER A 45 -7.27 2.25 10.97
C SER A 45 -7.29 3.00 12.31
N GLN A 46 -6.17 3.05 13.01
CA GLN A 46 -6.09 3.73 14.31
C GLN A 46 -6.34 5.23 14.19
N ASP A 47 -5.96 5.82 13.05
CA ASP A 47 -6.24 7.21 12.73
C ASP A 47 -6.78 7.33 11.28
N PRO A 48 -8.00 7.88 11.08
CA PRO A 48 -8.54 8.10 9.74
C PRO A 48 -7.79 9.16 8.93
N GLU A 49 -6.96 9.97 9.58
CA GLU A 49 -6.10 10.97 8.91
C GLU A 49 -4.79 10.35 8.38
N ASN A 50 -4.48 9.10 8.72
CA ASN A 50 -3.32 8.40 8.20
C ASN A 50 -3.28 8.45 6.68
N ARG A 51 -2.09 8.57 6.13
CA ARG A 51 -1.80 8.60 4.70
C ARG A 51 -0.87 7.45 4.33
N VAL A 52 -1.30 6.64 3.40
CA VAL A 52 -0.61 5.43 2.97
C VAL A 52 -0.24 5.54 1.50
N ILE A 53 1.02 5.30 1.14
CA ILE A 53 1.43 5.02 -0.24
C ILE A 53 1.44 3.51 -0.43
N ALA A 54 0.65 3.01 -1.38
CA ALA A 54 0.50 1.59 -1.63
C ALA A 54 1.22 1.15 -2.92
N PHE A 55 2.17 0.25 -2.76
CA PHE A 55 2.80 -0.53 -3.81
C PHE A 55 1.97 -1.80 -3.99
N GLY A 56 1.08 -1.81 -4.96
CA GLY A 56 0.16 -2.93 -5.16
C GLY A 56 -0.55 -2.89 -6.50
N THR A 57 -1.14 -4.02 -6.85
CA THR A 57 -1.88 -4.18 -8.11
C THR A 57 -3.20 -3.43 -8.07
N HIS A 58 -3.89 -3.48 -6.94
CA HIS A 58 -5.21 -2.90 -6.74
C HIS A 58 -5.31 -2.20 -5.36
N PRO A 59 -4.57 -1.09 -5.15
CA PRO A 59 -4.53 -0.43 -3.85
C PRO A 59 -5.92 0.05 -3.38
N TYR A 60 -6.82 0.41 -4.30
CA TYR A 60 -8.18 0.81 -3.97
C TYR A 60 -9.04 -0.33 -3.39
N CYS A 61 -8.62 -1.58 -3.54
CA CYS A 61 -9.31 -2.74 -2.99
C CYS A 61 -8.89 -3.08 -1.57
N LEU A 62 -7.94 -2.33 -0.99
CA LEU A 62 -7.42 -2.59 0.36
C LEU A 62 -8.45 -2.26 1.45
N GLN A 63 -9.43 -1.41 1.16
CA GLN A 63 -10.47 -0.99 2.11
C GLN A 63 -9.90 -0.30 3.37
N PHE A 64 -8.71 0.29 3.28
CA PHE A 64 -8.16 1.07 4.38
C PHE A 64 -9.05 2.30 4.64
N PRO A 65 -9.46 2.56 5.90
CA PRO A 65 -10.33 3.68 6.24
C PRO A 65 -9.56 5.01 6.39
N CYS A 66 -8.55 5.20 5.57
CA CYS A 66 -7.65 6.35 5.55
C CYS A 66 -7.33 6.76 4.11
N ASN A 67 -6.49 7.77 3.94
CA ASN A 67 -6.09 8.23 2.61
C ASN A 67 -5.03 7.30 2.01
N VAL A 68 -5.35 6.64 0.90
CA VAL A 68 -4.43 5.76 0.18
C VAL A 68 -4.09 6.35 -1.18
N GLU A 69 -2.81 6.52 -1.44
CA GLU A 69 -2.28 6.86 -2.77
C GLU A 69 -1.64 5.63 -3.40
N SER A 70 -1.91 5.40 -4.67
CA SER A 70 -1.25 4.35 -5.43
C SER A 70 0.12 4.81 -5.90
N TYR A 71 1.16 4.04 -5.61
CA TYR A 71 2.48 4.25 -6.20
C TYR A 71 2.43 4.33 -7.73
N LYS A 72 1.59 3.53 -8.38
CA LYS A 72 1.39 3.58 -9.83
C LYS A 72 0.86 4.92 -10.32
N ASP A 73 -0.06 5.53 -9.58
CA ASP A 73 -0.65 6.82 -9.98
C ASP A 73 0.36 7.96 -9.80
N ILE A 74 1.14 7.90 -8.70
CA ILE A 74 2.23 8.86 -8.43
C ILE A 74 3.28 8.81 -9.55
N THR A 75 3.61 7.60 -10.01
CA THR A 75 4.68 7.33 -10.98
C THR A 75 4.16 7.01 -12.39
N SER A 76 2.90 7.33 -12.70
CA SER A 76 2.31 7.03 -14.01
C SER A 76 3.11 7.67 -15.16
N PRO A 77 2.91 7.23 -16.44
CA PRO A 77 3.70 7.71 -17.60
C PRO A 77 3.69 9.22 -17.78
N TRP A 78 2.74 9.90 -17.17
CA TRP A 78 2.64 11.36 -17.13
C TRP A 78 3.16 11.92 -15.80
N GLY A 79 3.56 11.04 -14.88
CA GLY A 79 4.09 11.37 -13.58
C GLY A 79 5.59 11.66 -13.62
N ASN A 80 6.10 11.97 -12.46
CA ASN A 80 7.46 12.39 -12.26
C ASN A 80 8.40 11.17 -12.20
N VAL A 81 9.13 10.92 -13.29
CA VAL A 81 10.11 9.81 -13.39
C VAL A 81 11.19 9.90 -12.30
N GLU A 82 11.47 11.11 -11.81
CA GLU A 82 12.45 11.31 -10.71
C GLU A 82 12.00 10.64 -9.42
N LEU A 83 10.68 10.59 -9.13
CA LEU A 83 10.15 9.90 -7.96
C LEU A 83 10.41 8.39 -7.96
N VAL A 84 10.62 7.83 -9.13
CA VAL A 84 10.87 6.39 -9.29
C VAL A 84 12.33 6.05 -9.06
N ASN A 85 13.23 6.93 -9.50
CA ASN A 85 14.66 6.65 -9.61
C ASN A 85 15.49 7.35 -8.53
N SER A 86 14.89 8.24 -7.75
CA SER A 86 15.58 9.02 -6.74
C SER A 86 14.93 8.84 -5.37
N PRO A 87 15.55 8.11 -4.44
CA PRO A 87 15.09 8.02 -3.06
C PRO A 87 14.90 9.41 -2.44
N GLU A 88 15.78 10.36 -2.70
CA GLU A 88 15.69 11.73 -2.19
C GLU A 88 14.44 12.46 -2.67
N ALA A 89 14.08 12.28 -3.95
CA ALA A 89 12.86 12.87 -4.50
C ALA A 89 11.62 12.21 -3.88
N PHE A 90 11.67 10.90 -3.66
CA PHE A 90 10.57 10.17 -3.03
C PHE A 90 10.41 10.54 -1.55
N GLU A 91 11.49 10.67 -0.80
CA GLU A 91 11.49 11.19 0.58
C GLU A 91 10.87 12.59 0.65
N THR A 92 11.26 13.47 -0.28
CA THR A 92 10.68 14.81 -0.39
C THR A 92 9.18 14.75 -0.67
N TYR A 93 8.75 13.83 -1.53
CA TYR A 93 7.34 13.62 -1.83
C TYR A 93 6.58 13.10 -0.60
N MET A 94 7.10 12.09 0.10
CA MET A 94 6.47 11.54 1.30
C MET A 94 6.28 12.63 2.37
N ALA A 95 7.29 13.47 2.56
CA ALA A 95 7.22 14.60 3.49
C ALA A 95 6.16 15.64 3.06
N TYR A 96 6.10 15.99 1.77
CA TYR A 96 5.09 16.90 1.21
C TYR A 96 3.67 16.32 1.35
N ALA A 97 3.48 15.06 1.02
CA ALA A 97 2.22 14.35 1.10
C ALA A 97 1.82 14.04 2.57
N LYS A 98 2.74 14.23 3.52
CA LYS A 98 2.57 13.82 4.93
C LYS A 98 2.22 12.34 5.04
N THR A 99 2.98 11.51 4.34
CA THR A 99 2.79 10.07 4.33
C THR A 99 3.20 9.49 5.68
N ASP A 100 2.32 8.71 6.29
CA ASP A 100 2.57 8.04 7.56
C ASP A 100 3.08 6.62 7.36
N TYR A 101 2.59 5.94 6.32
CA TYR A 101 2.93 4.54 6.04
C TYR A 101 3.18 4.29 4.55
N VAL A 102 4.04 3.30 4.29
CA VAL A 102 4.20 2.65 2.99
C VAL A 102 3.73 1.20 3.13
N TYR A 103 2.81 0.80 2.25
CA TYR A 103 2.32 -0.57 2.16
C TYR A 103 2.83 -1.23 0.88
N ALA A 104 3.25 -2.49 0.95
CA ALA A 104 3.60 -3.30 -0.21
C ALA A 104 2.80 -4.61 -0.23
N GLU A 105 2.03 -4.82 -1.31
CA GLU A 105 1.23 -6.03 -1.51
C GLU A 105 2.12 -7.24 -1.79
N ALA A 106 1.78 -8.39 -1.20
CA ALA A 106 2.50 -9.65 -1.39
C ALA A 106 2.71 -9.97 -2.87
N GLY A 107 3.95 -10.29 -3.26
CA GLY A 107 4.31 -10.66 -4.62
C GLY A 107 4.24 -9.52 -5.65
N TYR A 108 3.93 -8.29 -5.25
CA TYR A 108 3.90 -7.14 -6.17
C TYR A 108 5.30 -6.74 -6.63
N LEU A 109 6.26 -6.76 -5.72
CA LEU A 109 7.67 -6.48 -5.99
C LEU A 109 8.45 -7.80 -5.91
N GLY A 110 8.72 -8.40 -7.03
CA GLY A 110 9.44 -9.68 -7.09
C GLY A 110 10.37 -9.76 -8.29
N PRO A 111 11.12 -10.86 -8.43
CA PRO A 111 12.01 -11.07 -9.56
C PRO A 111 11.26 -10.93 -10.90
N GLY A 112 11.72 -10.01 -11.75
CA GLY A 112 11.13 -9.77 -13.07
C GLY A 112 9.99 -8.74 -13.13
N SER A 113 9.56 -8.17 -12.00
CA SER A 113 8.63 -7.06 -11.99
C SER A 113 9.28 -5.81 -11.36
N TRP A 114 9.24 -4.69 -12.07
CA TRP A 114 9.55 -3.35 -11.52
C TRP A 114 10.82 -3.28 -10.62
N GLU A 115 11.98 -3.78 -11.11
CA GLU A 115 13.27 -3.81 -10.37
C GLU A 115 13.58 -2.48 -9.68
N TRP A 116 13.33 -1.37 -10.35
CA TRP A 116 13.53 -0.01 -9.82
C TRP A 116 12.61 0.33 -8.62
N SER A 117 11.36 -0.18 -8.57
CA SER A 117 10.49 0.04 -7.41
C SER A 117 10.99 -0.76 -6.20
N LEU A 118 11.53 -1.93 -6.45
CA LEU A 118 12.17 -2.76 -5.43
C LEU A 118 13.44 -2.08 -4.91
N ASP A 119 14.28 -1.58 -5.80
CA ASP A 119 15.51 -0.88 -5.44
C ASP A 119 15.20 0.42 -4.68
N LEU A 120 14.14 1.14 -5.06
CA LEU A 120 13.67 2.31 -4.32
C LEU A 120 13.29 1.93 -2.87
N LEU A 121 12.48 0.89 -2.67
CA LEU A 121 12.09 0.47 -1.31
C LEU A 121 13.29 0.01 -0.49
N ARG A 122 14.18 -0.78 -1.06
CA ARG A 122 15.43 -1.19 -0.40
C ARG A 122 16.25 0.01 0.07
N GLU A 123 16.39 1.00 -0.81
CA GLU A 123 17.18 2.19 -0.50
C GLU A 123 16.51 3.05 0.58
N LEU A 124 15.18 3.21 0.55
CA LEU A 124 14.45 3.92 1.59
C LEU A 124 14.59 3.23 2.97
N ILE A 125 14.51 1.90 3.01
CA ILE A 125 14.73 1.13 4.24
C ILE A 125 16.18 1.28 4.72
N ARG A 126 17.15 1.13 3.80
CA ARG A 126 18.59 1.25 4.12
C ARG A 126 18.96 2.63 4.67
N ARG A 127 18.28 3.69 4.24
CA ARG A 127 18.45 5.05 4.72
C ARG A 127 17.75 5.32 6.05
N GLY A 128 16.92 4.39 6.52
CA GLY A 128 16.07 4.59 7.69
C GLY A 128 14.86 5.50 7.44
N SER A 129 14.53 5.79 6.18
CA SER A 129 13.33 6.56 5.83
C SER A 129 12.06 5.74 6.07
N LEU A 130 12.17 4.41 6.07
CA LEU A 130 11.12 3.46 6.41
C LEU A 130 11.58 2.60 7.60
N THR A 131 10.76 2.58 8.65
CA THR A 131 11.03 1.89 9.91
C THR A 131 9.78 1.14 10.40
N ASP A 132 9.85 0.50 11.58
CA ASP A 132 8.74 -0.23 12.18
C ASP A 132 8.06 -1.18 11.16
N LEU A 133 8.88 -1.96 10.45
CA LEU A 133 8.40 -2.88 9.43
C LEU A 133 7.54 -3.97 10.06
N PHE A 134 6.33 -4.10 9.55
CA PHE A 134 5.37 -5.11 9.96
C PHE A 134 4.96 -5.98 8.77
N PHE A 135 4.93 -7.29 8.95
CA PHE A 135 4.62 -8.26 7.88
C PHE A 135 3.41 -9.11 8.26
N GLU A 136 2.53 -9.32 7.29
CA GLU A 136 1.36 -10.17 7.43
C GLU A 136 1.07 -10.87 6.10
N ASN A 137 1.19 -12.19 6.06
CA ASN A 137 0.96 -13.02 4.86
C ASN A 137 1.69 -12.50 3.60
N GLY A 138 2.97 -12.14 3.74
CA GLY A 138 3.79 -11.60 2.67
C GLY A 138 3.50 -10.15 2.29
N ASN A 139 2.48 -9.51 2.89
CA ASN A 139 2.30 -8.06 2.77
C ASN A 139 3.21 -7.35 3.77
N MET A 140 3.64 -6.15 3.44
CA MET A 140 4.45 -5.30 4.30
C MET A 140 3.75 -3.98 4.57
N LEU A 141 3.82 -3.53 5.82
CA LEU A 141 3.55 -2.15 6.22
C LEU A 141 4.82 -1.60 6.87
N ALA A 142 5.24 -0.42 6.45
CA ALA A 142 6.36 0.29 7.07
C ALA A 142 5.92 1.71 7.46
N ARG A 143 6.38 2.20 8.60
CA ARG A 143 6.17 3.58 9.02
C ARG A 143 7.19 4.48 8.33
N VAL A 144 6.77 5.65 7.89
CA VAL A 144 7.69 6.69 7.43
C VAL A 144 8.32 7.35 8.66
N SER A 145 9.66 7.33 8.71
CA SER A 145 10.41 7.94 9.80
C SER A 145 10.55 9.44 9.59
N ASP A 146 10.32 10.21 10.63
CA ASP A 146 10.61 11.64 10.74
C ASP A 146 11.87 11.93 11.56
N THR A 147 12.55 10.88 12.04
CA THR A 147 13.76 10.93 12.85
C THR A 147 14.88 10.11 12.23
N GLU A 148 16.10 10.42 12.61
CA GLU A 148 17.27 9.65 12.19
C GLU A 148 17.25 8.26 12.82
N VAL A 149 17.26 7.22 11.98
CA VAL A 149 17.29 5.81 12.40
C VAL A 149 18.74 5.34 12.45
N PRO A 150 19.18 4.64 13.51
CA PRO A 150 20.52 4.08 13.58
C PRO A 150 20.82 3.12 12.42
N GLU A 151 22.05 3.15 11.90
CA GLU A 151 22.47 2.32 10.75
C GLU A 151 22.27 0.82 11.02
N GLU A 152 22.52 0.36 12.24
CA GLU A 152 22.29 -1.04 12.65
C GLU A 152 20.80 -1.42 12.55
N GLU A 153 19.90 -0.53 12.97
CA GLU A 153 18.47 -0.75 12.89
C GLU A 153 18.00 -0.75 11.43
N ALA A 154 18.46 0.18 10.60
CA ALA A 154 18.15 0.23 9.19
C ALA A 154 18.62 -1.03 8.45
N GLN A 155 19.81 -1.54 8.79
CA GLN A 155 20.32 -2.79 8.23
C GLN A 155 19.47 -4.00 8.67
N ASN A 156 19.09 -4.07 9.93
CA ASN A 156 18.20 -5.14 10.43
C ASN A 156 16.82 -5.11 9.74
N ASN A 157 16.28 -3.92 9.52
CA ASN A 157 15.03 -3.72 8.78
C ASN A 157 15.15 -4.21 7.33
N LEU A 158 16.27 -3.93 6.67
CA LEU A 158 16.53 -4.40 5.30
C LEU A 158 16.59 -5.94 5.23
N GLU A 159 17.30 -6.57 6.15
CA GLU A 159 17.37 -8.05 6.24
C GLU A 159 15.99 -8.67 6.51
N MET A 160 15.19 -8.02 7.36
CA MET A 160 13.83 -8.45 7.65
C MET A 160 12.92 -8.31 6.42
N PHE A 161 13.03 -7.20 5.68
CA PHE A 161 12.31 -7.00 4.41
C PHE A 161 12.63 -8.07 3.38
N GLU A 162 13.90 -8.39 3.19
CA GLU A 162 14.32 -9.43 2.26
C GLU A 162 13.77 -10.80 2.65
N ARG A 163 13.84 -11.16 3.93
CA ARG A 163 13.37 -12.46 4.41
C ARG A 163 11.86 -12.61 4.39
N GLU A 164 11.11 -11.62 4.91
CA GLU A 164 9.68 -11.74 5.17
C GLU A 164 8.82 -11.28 3.98
N TYR A 165 9.36 -10.45 3.10
CA TYR A 165 8.63 -9.96 1.92
C TYR A 165 9.11 -10.61 0.62
N LEU A 166 10.42 -10.54 0.30
CA LEU A 166 10.92 -10.99 -0.99
C LEU A 166 11.01 -12.51 -1.11
N PHE A 167 11.34 -13.19 -0.03
CA PHE A 167 11.44 -14.66 0.03
C PHE A 167 10.28 -15.30 0.78
N TYR A 168 9.17 -14.57 0.91
CA TYR A 168 7.96 -15.11 1.51
C TYR A 168 7.44 -16.31 0.70
N ASP A 169 7.34 -17.46 1.36
CA ASP A 169 6.80 -18.69 0.77
C ASP A 169 5.49 -19.05 1.47
N ALA A 170 4.37 -18.80 0.79
CA ALA A 170 3.04 -19.09 1.30
C ALA A 170 2.77 -20.61 1.48
N GLU A 171 3.56 -21.47 0.82
CA GLU A 171 3.42 -22.93 0.93
C GLU A 171 4.21 -23.53 2.11
N ALA A 172 5.08 -22.74 2.73
CA ALA A 172 5.92 -23.19 3.85
C ALA A 172 5.26 -23.00 5.24
N GLN A 173 4.06 -22.43 5.29
CA GLN A 173 3.26 -22.23 6.51
C GLN A 173 2.06 -23.17 6.52
#